data_ac0512bd87a82f87d5afde4bfc69644c
#
_entry.id   ac0512bd87a82f87d5afde4bfc69644c
#
_cell.length_a   1.000
_cell.length_b   1.000
_cell.length_c   1.000
_cell.angle_alpha   90.00
_cell.angle_beta   90.00
_cell.angle_gamma   90.00
#
_symmetry.space_group_name_H-M   'P 1'
#
loop_
_entity.id
_entity.type
_entity.pdbx_description
1 polymer ?
#
loop_
_entity_poly.entity_id
_entity_poly.type
_entity_poly.pdbx_seq_one_letter_code
_entity_poly.pdbx_strand_id
1 'polypeptide(L)'
;MSNAVSSKITGKEYPLSKIFSSDFEYHIPGYQRPYAWTEDETGDLFNDLYGFFQTENTENFFLGSIVLIKDEQDRYADVIDGQQRLTTLSILFAVLADTFDNEDYKVDCKKYLQEKGNVLEGIEAQPRLFLKEKDQPFFHKYIQNIQLDALGQLDPALLDTEAKLHIQKNCAVLRKSFAEMFSNDDDRLRFTQFLLTRCYLVVVSTPSQESAF
;
A
#
# COMPACT_ATOMS: atom_id res chain seq x y z
N MET A 1 -31.88 10.57 26.28
CA MET A 1 -30.95 9.50 26.70
C MET A 1 -29.84 9.48 25.67
N SER A 2 -28.71 10.04 26.03
CA SER A 2 -27.52 10.10 25.17
C SER A 2 -26.90 8.70 25.15
N ASN A 3 -26.99 8.02 24.01
CA ASN A 3 -26.18 6.82 23.78
C ASN A 3 -24.72 7.28 23.73
N ALA A 4 -23.98 7.06 24.80
CA ALA A 4 -22.54 7.12 24.79
C ALA A 4 -22.07 6.05 23.80
N VAL A 5 -21.64 6.45 22.61
CA VAL A 5 -20.89 5.59 21.68
C VAL A 5 -19.65 5.17 22.45
N SER A 6 -19.61 3.91 22.85
CA SER A 6 -18.43 3.33 23.49
C SER A 6 -17.26 3.44 22.52
N SER A 7 -16.30 4.30 22.81
CA SER A 7 -15.05 4.43 22.07
C SER A 7 -14.18 3.20 22.33
N LYS A 8 -14.53 2.08 21.71
CA LYS A 8 -13.79 0.83 21.90
C LYS A 8 -12.65 0.75 20.91
N ILE A 9 -11.41 0.82 21.38
CA ILE A 9 -10.23 0.48 20.60
C ILE A 9 -10.30 -1.02 20.27
N THR A 10 -10.14 -1.35 19.00
CA THR A 10 -10.08 -2.73 18.52
C THR A 10 -8.72 -3.00 17.90
N GLY A 11 -8.19 -4.21 18.12
CA GLY A 11 -6.98 -4.70 17.48
C GLY A 11 -7.29 -6.00 16.76
N LYS A 12 -6.98 -6.06 15.47
CA LYS A 12 -7.20 -7.26 14.65
C LYS A 12 -6.05 -7.46 13.68
N GLU A 13 -5.67 -8.71 13.47
CA GLU A 13 -4.67 -9.10 12.49
C GLU A 13 -5.34 -9.38 11.15
N TYR A 14 -4.83 -8.78 10.10
CA TYR A 14 -5.35 -9.00 8.75
C TYR A 14 -4.21 -9.29 7.76
N PRO A 15 -4.42 -10.25 6.83
CA PRO A 15 -3.52 -10.44 5.71
C PRO A 15 -3.56 -9.24 4.76
N LEU A 16 -2.50 -9.03 3.98
CA LEU A 16 -2.44 -7.90 3.04
C LEU A 16 -3.59 -7.91 2.03
N SER A 17 -4.10 -9.09 1.65
CA SER A 17 -5.31 -9.19 0.80
C SER A 17 -6.53 -8.50 1.42
N LYS A 18 -6.67 -8.52 2.76
CA LYS A 18 -7.73 -7.82 3.48
C LYS A 18 -7.40 -6.34 3.69
N ILE A 19 -6.14 -6.02 4.00
CA ILE A 19 -5.66 -4.63 4.17
C ILE A 19 -5.95 -3.81 2.90
N PHE A 20 -5.66 -4.35 1.73
CA PHE A 20 -5.88 -3.69 0.45
C PHE A 20 -7.18 -4.13 -0.25
N SER A 21 -8.25 -4.37 0.52
CA SER A 21 -9.58 -4.71 0.03
C SER A 21 -10.52 -3.51 0.03
N SER A 22 -11.76 -3.71 -0.42
CA SER A 22 -12.83 -2.69 -0.39
C SER A 22 -13.31 -2.33 1.03
N ASP A 23 -12.83 -3.02 2.06
CA ASP A 23 -13.17 -2.71 3.45
C ASP A 23 -12.44 -1.47 3.99
N PHE A 24 -11.41 -1.01 3.27
CA PHE A 24 -10.59 0.12 3.68
C PHE A 24 -10.38 1.09 2.52
N GLU A 25 -10.52 2.38 2.84
CA GLU A 25 -10.13 3.52 2.04
C GLU A 25 -9.29 4.42 2.92
N TYR A 26 -7.96 4.36 2.73
CA TYR A 26 -7.01 5.02 3.62
C TYR A 26 -6.78 6.47 3.21
N HIS A 27 -6.85 7.38 4.17
CA HIS A 27 -6.54 8.79 4.00
C HIS A 27 -5.40 9.19 4.94
N ILE A 28 -4.38 9.85 4.39
CA ILE A 28 -3.28 10.41 5.18
C ILE A 28 -3.66 11.84 5.57
N PRO A 29 -3.95 12.11 6.87
CA PRO A 29 -4.35 13.43 7.32
C PRO A 29 -3.28 14.50 7.05
N GLY A 30 -3.71 15.75 6.85
CA GLY A 30 -2.83 16.86 6.52
C GLY A 30 -1.73 17.15 7.55
N TYR A 31 -1.95 16.82 8.83
CA TYR A 31 -0.99 16.99 9.92
C TYR A 31 0.09 15.89 9.98
N GLN A 32 -0.12 14.76 9.30
CA GLN A 32 0.90 13.71 9.22
C GLN A 32 2.11 14.18 8.39
N ARG A 33 3.30 13.65 8.70
CA ARG A 33 4.48 13.92 7.87
C ARG A 33 4.27 13.38 6.45
N PRO A 34 4.88 13.97 5.41
CA PRO A 34 4.87 13.39 4.08
C PRO A 34 5.54 12.01 4.03
N TYR A 35 5.39 11.31 2.92
CA TYR A 35 6.16 10.08 2.69
C TYR A 35 7.66 10.38 2.71
N ALA A 36 8.40 9.63 3.51
CA ALA A 36 9.80 9.93 3.83
C ALA A 36 10.72 8.69 3.89
N TRP A 37 10.18 7.47 3.69
CA TRP A 37 11.05 6.30 3.59
C TRP A 37 11.99 6.43 2.41
N THR A 38 13.26 6.17 2.65
CA THR A 38 14.33 6.18 1.67
C THR A 38 14.46 4.85 0.95
N GLU A 39 15.45 4.77 0.08
CA GLU A 39 15.81 3.54 -0.61
C GLU A 39 16.22 2.42 0.38
N ASP A 40 16.86 2.79 1.50
CA ASP A 40 17.33 1.83 2.51
C ASP A 40 16.15 1.13 3.21
N GLU A 41 15.18 1.89 3.77
CA GLU A 41 14.01 1.30 4.44
C GLU A 41 13.14 0.48 3.46
N THR A 42 13.06 0.92 2.22
CA THR A 42 12.31 0.20 1.18
C THR A 42 13.02 -1.08 0.78
N GLY A 43 14.34 -1.03 0.64
CA GLY A 43 15.18 -2.20 0.37
C GLY A 43 15.14 -3.22 1.51
N ASP A 44 15.23 -2.75 2.75
CA ASP A 44 15.15 -3.60 3.95
C ASP A 44 13.80 -4.32 4.02
N LEU A 45 12.69 -3.59 3.83
CA LEU A 45 11.35 -4.21 3.78
C LEU A 45 11.28 -5.30 2.70
N PHE A 46 11.77 -5.04 1.50
CA PHE A 46 11.75 -6.01 0.41
C PHE A 46 12.63 -7.23 0.73
N ASN A 47 13.83 -7.01 1.25
CA ASN A 47 14.76 -8.06 1.60
C ASN A 47 14.22 -8.95 2.72
N ASP A 48 13.57 -8.39 3.72
CA ASP A 48 12.92 -9.14 4.80
C ASP A 48 11.79 -10.02 4.26
N LEU A 49 10.94 -9.46 3.39
CA LEU A 49 9.85 -10.20 2.74
C LEU A 49 10.37 -11.33 1.85
N TYR A 50 11.36 -11.03 1.01
CA TYR A 50 11.94 -12.00 0.10
C TYR A 50 12.73 -13.07 0.87
N GLY A 51 13.53 -12.69 1.86
CA GLY A 51 14.25 -13.61 2.70
C GLY A 51 13.32 -14.60 3.42
N PHE A 52 12.22 -14.11 4.00
CA PHE A 52 11.22 -14.98 4.63
C PHE A 52 10.52 -15.88 3.62
N PHE A 53 10.17 -15.36 2.45
CA PHE A 53 9.59 -16.15 1.35
C PHE A 53 10.49 -17.31 0.95
N GLN A 54 11.81 -17.10 0.88
CA GLN A 54 12.80 -18.13 0.53
C GLN A 54 12.95 -19.24 1.59
N THR A 55 12.55 -19.00 2.83
CA THR A 55 12.62 -20.04 3.88
C THR A 55 11.62 -21.17 3.68
N GLU A 56 10.66 -21.03 2.74
CA GLU A 56 9.55 -21.98 2.53
C GLU A 56 8.77 -22.33 3.81
N ASN A 57 8.96 -21.54 4.85
CA ASN A 57 8.26 -21.67 6.12
C ASN A 57 6.74 -21.51 5.93
N THR A 58 5.93 -22.21 6.71
CA THR A 58 4.46 -22.09 6.68
C THR A 58 3.91 -21.04 7.64
N GLU A 59 4.76 -20.38 8.42
CA GLU A 59 4.36 -19.33 9.36
C GLU A 59 3.96 -18.02 8.65
N ASN A 60 3.22 -17.17 9.36
CA ASN A 60 2.85 -15.85 8.89
C ASN A 60 3.99 -14.85 9.17
N PHE A 61 4.16 -13.90 8.27
CA PHE A 61 5.10 -12.79 8.41
C PHE A 61 4.38 -11.54 8.89
N PHE A 62 4.80 -10.98 10.02
CA PHE A 62 4.18 -9.79 10.59
C PHE A 62 4.95 -8.54 10.19
N LEU A 63 4.25 -7.65 9.48
CA LEU A 63 4.76 -6.36 9.00
C LEU A 63 4.67 -5.24 10.06
N GLY A 64 4.16 -5.54 11.26
CA GLY A 64 3.91 -4.58 12.32
C GLY A 64 2.46 -4.12 12.39
N SER A 65 2.23 -2.88 12.86
CA SER A 65 0.89 -2.35 13.06
C SER A 65 0.61 -1.10 12.23
N ILE A 66 -0.68 -0.84 12.02
CA ILE A 66 -1.22 0.45 11.58
C ILE A 66 -2.29 0.92 12.57
N VAL A 67 -2.38 2.23 12.78
CA VAL A 67 -3.37 2.83 13.67
C VAL A 67 -4.31 3.70 12.84
N LEU A 68 -5.61 3.44 12.97
CA LEU A 68 -6.66 4.07 12.17
C LEU A 68 -7.72 4.73 13.04
N ILE A 69 -8.21 5.87 12.59
CA ILE A 69 -9.53 6.37 13.00
C ILE A 69 -10.52 5.88 11.95
N LYS A 70 -11.37 4.95 12.35
CA LYS A 70 -12.31 4.27 11.45
C LYS A 70 -13.56 3.83 12.21
N ASP A 71 -14.74 4.16 11.69
CA ASP A 71 -15.98 3.52 12.11
C ASP A 71 -16.03 2.06 11.60
N GLU A 72 -16.57 1.14 12.40
CA GLU A 72 -16.64 -0.29 12.01
C GLU A 72 -17.44 -0.52 10.71
N GLN A 73 -18.42 0.33 10.43
CA GLN A 73 -19.31 0.17 9.28
C GLN A 73 -18.90 0.99 8.07
N ASP A 74 -17.92 1.90 8.23
CA ASP A 74 -17.41 2.74 7.14
C ASP A 74 -16.10 2.15 6.59
N ARG A 75 -15.87 2.32 5.29
CA ARG A 75 -14.58 1.99 4.65
C ARG A 75 -13.54 3.10 4.85
N TYR A 76 -13.98 4.33 5.06
CA TYR A 76 -13.11 5.49 5.27
C TYR A 76 -12.28 5.30 6.54
N ALA A 77 -10.97 5.55 6.44
CA ALA A 77 -10.03 5.37 7.52
C ALA A 77 -8.93 6.44 7.49
N ASP A 78 -8.88 7.31 8.49
CA ASP A 78 -7.74 8.20 8.69
C ASP A 78 -6.56 7.43 9.27
N VAL A 79 -5.40 7.52 8.62
CA VAL A 79 -4.18 6.81 9.05
C VAL A 79 -3.43 7.66 10.06
N ILE A 80 -3.39 7.20 11.31
CA ILE A 80 -2.68 7.88 12.40
C ILE A 80 -1.23 7.39 12.51
N ASP A 81 -1.01 6.09 12.25
CA ASP A 81 0.31 5.50 12.17
C ASP A 81 0.36 4.41 11.10
N GLY A 82 1.56 4.15 10.55
CA GLY A 82 1.79 3.15 9.50
C GLY A 82 1.69 3.67 8.07
N GLN A 83 1.53 4.98 7.86
CA GLN A 83 1.42 5.59 6.53
C GLN A 83 2.61 5.28 5.61
N GLN A 84 3.83 5.28 6.14
CA GLN A 84 5.04 4.98 5.37
C GLN A 84 4.97 3.56 4.79
N ARG A 85 4.60 2.61 5.64
CA ARG A 85 4.44 1.20 5.26
C ARG A 85 3.33 1.00 4.23
N LEU A 86 2.15 1.59 4.43
CA LEU A 86 1.04 1.51 3.48
C LEU A 86 1.43 2.08 2.11
N THR A 87 2.15 3.21 2.10
CA THR A 87 2.64 3.84 0.85
C THR A 87 3.65 2.94 0.15
N THR A 88 4.63 2.40 0.88
CA THR A 88 5.65 1.51 0.30
C THR A 88 5.05 0.19 -0.20
N LEU A 89 4.10 -0.40 0.53
CA LEU A 89 3.38 -1.59 0.07
C LEU A 89 2.55 -1.30 -1.20
N SER A 90 1.97 -0.11 -1.32
CA SER A 90 1.28 0.29 -2.55
C SER A 90 2.27 0.41 -3.73
N ILE A 91 3.47 0.97 -3.51
CA ILE A 91 4.52 1.00 -4.54
C ILE A 91 4.93 -0.43 -4.91
N LEU A 92 5.08 -1.32 -3.93
CA LEU A 92 5.40 -2.73 -4.16
C LEU A 92 4.35 -3.43 -5.03
N PHE A 93 3.05 -3.23 -4.77
CA PHE A 93 1.98 -3.80 -5.61
C PHE A 93 1.95 -3.21 -7.02
N ALA A 94 2.30 -1.93 -7.18
CA ALA A 94 2.43 -1.32 -8.51
C ALA A 94 3.57 -1.94 -9.30
N VAL A 95 4.74 -2.14 -8.67
CA VAL A 95 5.89 -2.80 -9.29
C VAL A 95 5.57 -4.26 -9.63
N LEU A 96 4.94 -5.01 -8.73
CA LEU A 96 4.46 -6.36 -9.01
C LEU A 96 3.57 -6.40 -10.26
N ALA A 97 2.57 -5.53 -10.32
CA ALA A 97 1.68 -5.46 -11.47
C ALA A 97 2.43 -5.15 -12.78
N ASP A 98 3.42 -4.25 -12.73
CA ASP A 98 4.23 -3.85 -13.89
C ASP A 98 5.16 -4.97 -14.37
N THR A 99 5.62 -5.85 -13.47
CA THR A 99 6.60 -6.89 -13.79
C THR A 99 6.00 -8.19 -14.32
N PHE A 100 4.70 -8.43 -14.20
CA PHE A 100 4.06 -9.60 -14.80
C PHE A 100 4.02 -9.50 -16.33
N ASP A 101 4.26 -10.59 -17.01
CA ASP A 101 4.04 -10.71 -18.46
C ASP A 101 2.57 -11.04 -18.77
N ASN A 102 1.88 -11.72 -17.85
CA ASN A 102 0.48 -12.10 -17.99
C ASN A 102 -0.45 -10.92 -17.63
N GLU A 103 -1.27 -10.48 -18.59
CA GLU A 103 -2.19 -9.34 -18.43
C GLU A 103 -3.28 -9.57 -17.37
N ASP A 104 -3.76 -10.80 -17.17
CA ASP A 104 -4.76 -11.10 -16.12
C ASP A 104 -4.15 -10.87 -14.72
N TYR A 105 -2.89 -11.24 -14.53
CA TYR A 105 -2.19 -11.00 -13.26
C TYR A 105 -1.95 -9.53 -13.00
N LYS A 106 -1.64 -8.74 -14.03
CA LYS A 106 -1.55 -7.27 -13.92
C LYS A 106 -2.87 -6.66 -13.45
N VAL A 107 -3.98 -7.07 -14.08
CA VAL A 107 -5.33 -6.61 -13.74
C VAL A 107 -5.68 -6.99 -12.30
N ASP A 108 -5.36 -8.21 -11.88
CA ASP A 108 -5.62 -8.66 -10.53
C ASP A 108 -4.79 -7.91 -9.48
N CYS A 109 -3.50 -7.65 -9.75
CA CYS A 109 -2.66 -6.83 -8.87
C CYS A 109 -3.17 -5.39 -8.74
N LYS A 110 -3.71 -4.81 -9.80
CA LYS A 110 -4.25 -3.45 -9.79
C LYS A 110 -5.41 -3.27 -8.78
N LYS A 111 -6.14 -4.33 -8.45
CA LYS A 111 -7.22 -4.32 -7.44
C LYS A 111 -6.73 -3.93 -6.03
N TYR A 112 -5.44 -4.15 -5.74
CA TYR A 112 -4.82 -3.77 -4.46
C TYR A 112 -4.42 -2.28 -4.40
N LEU A 113 -4.41 -1.60 -5.54
CA LEU A 113 -4.11 -0.17 -5.66
C LEU A 113 -5.37 0.68 -5.75
N GLN A 114 -6.38 0.18 -6.46
CA GLN A 114 -7.62 0.88 -6.75
C GLN A 114 -8.80 -0.06 -6.66
N GLU A 115 -9.92 0.45 -6.18
CA GLU A 115 -11.20 -0.21 -6.36
C GLU A 115 -11.67 -0.02 -7.80
N LYS A 116 -12.06 -1.12 -8.44
CA LYS A 116 -12.57 -1.07 -9.80
C LYS A 116 -13.93 -0.36 -9.79
N GLY A 117 -14.03 0.75 -10.52
CA GLY A 117 -15.31 1.37 -10.79
C GLY A 117 -16.21 0.51 -11.67
N ASN A 118 -17.47 0.87 -11.74
CA ASN A 118 -18.42 0.29 -12.67
C ASN A 118 -18.99 1.40 -13.57
N VAL A 119 -18.49 1.48 -14.80
CA VAL A 119 -18.91 2.51 -15.75
C VAL A 119 -20.41 2.45 -16.05
N LEU A 120 -21.00 1.24 -16.06
CA LEU A 120 -22.43 1.05 -16.31
C LEU A 120 -23.31 1.59 -15.17
N GLU A 121 -22.77 1.65 -13.97
CA GLU A 121 -23.42 2.18 -12.77
C GLU A 121 -22.99 3.63 -12.45
N GLY A 122 -22.12 4.21 -13.27
CA GLY A 122 -21.58 5.54 -13.04
C GLY A 122 -20.62 5.61 -11.83
N ILE A 123 -20.04 4.48 -11.42
CA ILE A 123 -19.09 4.39 -10.32
C ILE A 123 -17.69 4.55 -10.89
N GLU A 124 -16.97 5.58 -10.47
CA GLU A 124 -15.56 5.78 -10.82
C GLU A 124 -14.63 4.86 -10.02
N ALA A 125 -13.48 4.52 -10.62
CA ALA A 125 -12.42 3.82 -9.90
C ALA A 125 -11.88 4.73 -8.79
N GLN A 126 -11.72 4.18 -7.58
CA GLN A 126 -11.26 4.91 -6.41
C GLN A 126 -9.93 4.37 -5.93
N PRO A 127 -8.93 5.22 -5.63
CA PRO A 127 -7.72 4.81 -4.94
C PRO A 127 -8.02 4.16 -3.59
N ARG A 128 -7.21 3.18 -3.18
CA ARG A 128 -7.30 2.62 -1.82
C ARG A 128 -6.53 3.44 -0.79
N LEU A 129 -5.52 4.20 -1.24
CA LEU A 129 -4.71 5.07 -0.40
C LEU A 129 -4.68 6.47 -0.99
N PHE A 130 -5.08 7.45 -0.19
CA PHE A 130 -5.00 8.87 -0.50
C PHE A 130 -3.87 9.49 0.32
N LEU A 131 -2.85 9.96 -0.37
CA LEU A 131 -1.79 10.76 0.24
C LEU A 131 -2.28 12.20 0.49
N LYS A 132 -1.40 13.04 1.04
CA LYS A 132 -1.68 14.47 1.18
C LYS A 132 -1.96 15.10 -0.19
N GLU A 133 -2.81 16.12 -0.18
CA GLU A 133 -3.31 16.82 -1.38
C GLU A 133 -2.19 17.16 -2.40
N LYS A 134 -1.02 17.61 -1.92
CA LYS A 134 0.10 18.00 -2.77
C LYS A 134 0.75 16.80 -3.49
N ASP A 135 0.76 15.63 -2.88
CA ASP A 135 1.44 14.44 -3.39
C ASP A 135 0.47 13.46 -4.07
N GLN A 136 -0.81 13.53 -3.75
CA GLN A 136 -1.82 12.60 -4.25
C GLN A 136 -1.93 12.55 -5.78
N PRO A 137 -1.95 13.66 -6.54
CA PRO A 137 -2.04 13.59 -8.00
C PRO A 137 -0.85 12.88 -8.64
N PHE A 138 0.34 13.07 -8.06
CA PHE A 138 1.57 12.40 -8.49
C PHE A 138 1.50 10.89 -8.19
N PHE A 139 1.15 10.52 -6.96
CA PHE A 139 1.03 9.13 -6.53
C PHE A 139 -0.03 8.39 -7.34
N HIS A 140 -1.18 9.00 -7.53
CA HIS A 140 -2.27 8.44 -8.34
C HIS A 140 -1.84 8.20 -9.78
N LYS A 141 -1.21 9.21 -10.41
CA LYS A 141 -0.79 9.11 -11.81
C LYS A 141 0.25 8.01 -12.03
N TYR A 142 1.31 8.00 -11.21
CA TYR A 142 2.46 7.16 -11.50
C TYR A 142 2.41 5.79 -10.83
N ILE A 143 1.91 5.72 -9.58
CA ILE A 143 1.88 4.47 -8.82
C ILE A 143 0.53 3.76 -9.00
N GLN A 144 -0.57 4.40 -8.67
CA GLN A 144 -1.88 3.73 -8.68
C GLN A 144 -2.38 3.43 -10.10
N ASN A 145 -1.99 4.21 -11.09
CA ASN A 145 -2.23 3.94 -12.52
C ASN A 145 -1.08 3.18 -13.21
N ILE A 146 -0.05 2.77 -12.48
CA ILE A 146 1.06 1.92 -12.95
C ILE A 146 1.74 2.54 -14.19
N GLN A 147 2.16 3.82 -14.07
CA GLN A 147 2.93 4.51 -15.13
C GLN A 147 4.41 4.58 -14.72
N LEU A 148 4.99 3.42 -14.37
CA LEU A 148 6.30 3.35 -13.74
C LEU A 148 7.45 3.70 -14.68
N ASP A 149 7.32 3.42 -15.97
CA ASP A 149 8.33 3.84 -16.96
C ASP A 149 8.36 5.36 -17.10
N ALA A 150 7.19 6.00 -17.18
CA ALA A 150 7.10 7.45 -17.20
C ALA A 150 7.64 8.08 -15.91
N LEU A 151 7.40 7.45 -14.74
CA LEU A 151 7.97 7.87 -13.46
C LEU A 151 9.49 7.83 -13.48
N GLY A 152 10.08 6.76 -14.02
CA GLY A 152 11.54 6.58 -14.10
C GLY A 152 12.23 7.58 -15.04
N GLN A 153 11.50 8.16 -15.99
CA GLN A 153 12.04 9.15 -16.94
C GLN A 153 11.97 10.60 -16.41
N LEU A 154 11.32 10.84 -15.28
CA LEU A 154 11.26 12.18 -14.70
C LEU A 154 12.63 12.61 -14.17
N ASP A 155 13.02 13.85 -14.46
CA ASP A 155 14.20 14.45 -13.83
C ASP A 155 13.94 14.65 -12.33
N PRO A 156 14.72 14.00 -11.44
CA PRO A 156 14.57 14.16 -9.99
C PRO A 156 14.66 15.61 -9.52
N ALA A 157 15.44 16.45 -10.22
CA ALA A 157 15.61 17.86 -9.88
C ALA A 157 14.34 18.72 -10.10
N LEU A 158 13.37 18.19 -10.86
CA LEU A 158 12.09 18.86 -11.13
C LEU A 158 10.96 18.42 -10.19
N LEU A 159 11.23 17.49 -9.27
CA LEU A 159 10.25 17.04 -8.29
C LEU A 159 10.17 18.06 -7.14
N ASP A 160 9.00 18.63 -6.94
CA ASP A 160 8.76 19.78 -6.05
C ASP A 160 8.52 19.40 -4.58
N THR A 161 8.55 18.09 -4.25
CA THR A 161 8.49 17.60 -2.86
C THR A 161 9.45 16.44 -2.65
N GLU A 162 9.95 16.31 -1.41
CA GLU A 162 10.76 15.15 -1.01
C GLU A 162 9.98 13.84 -1.13
N ALA A 163 8.68 13.86 -0.84
CA ALA A 163 7.82 12.67 -0.99
C ALA A 163 7.81 12.14 -2.42
N LYS A 164 7.70 13.02 -3.43
CA LYS A 164 7.74 12.61 -4.84
C LYS A 164 9.08 12.02 -5.23
N LEU A 165 10.17 12.60 -4.71
CA LEU A 165 11.53 12.08 -4.93
C LEU A 165 11.68 10.68 -4.30
N HIS A 166 11.22 10.48 -3.05
CA HIS A 166 11.25 9.17 -2.40
C HIS A 166 10.37 8.14 -3.12
N ILE A 167 9.18 8.53 -3.58
CA ILE A 167 8.32 7.64 -4.39
C ILE A 167 9.04 7.16 -5.65
N GLN A 168 9.68 8.07 -6.40
CA GLN A 168 10.42 7.73 -7.60
C GLN A 168 11.59 6.79 -7.32
N LYS A 169 12.43 7.11 -6.33
CA LYS A 169 13.59 6.33 -5.96
C LYS A 169 13.24 4.94 -5.42
N ASN A 170 12.24 4.87 -4.54
CA ASN A 170 11.77 3.61 -3.95
C ASN A 170 11.14 2.70 -5.00
N CYS A 171 10.42 3.29 -5.97
CA CYS A 171 9.92 2.53 -7.12
C CYS A 171 11.08 1.94 -7.95
N ALA A 172 12.16 2.72 -8.19
CA ALA A 172 13.33 2.25 -8.92
C ALA A 172 14.07 1.12 -8.17
N VAL A 173 14.22 1.23 -6.84
CA VAL A 173 14.81 0.16 -5.99
C VAL A 173 14.00 -1.12 -6.11
N LEU A 174 12.68 -1.06 -5.93
CA LEU A 174 11.83 -2.24 -6.02
C LEU A 174 11.85 -2.86 -7.43
N ARG A 175 11.76 -2.06 -8.49
CA ARG A 175 11.87 -2.57 -9.87
C ARG A 175 13.18 -3.31 -10.11
N LYS A 176 14.30 -2.76 -9.63
CA LYS A 176 15.60 -3.41 -9.70
C LYS A 176 15.60 -4.74 -8.95
N SER A 177 15.13 -4.74 -7.70
CA SER A 177 15.07 -5.96 -6.88
C SER A 177 14.21 -7.05 -7.53
N PHE A 178 13.05 -6.69 -8.09
CA PHE A 178 12.21 -7.64 -8.82
C PHE A 178 12.89 -8.22 -10.06
N ALA A 179 13.57 -7.40 -10.84
CA ALA A 179 14.30 -7.85 -12.02
C ALA A 179 15.46 -8.80 -11.68
N GLU A 180 16.10 -8.59 -10.53
CA GLU A 180 17.21 -9.43 -10.05
C GLU A 180 16.72 -10.75 -9.42
N MET A 181 15.58 -10.75 -8.72
CA MET A 181 15.12 -11.88 -7.91
C MET A 181 14.10 -12.79 -8.59
N PHE A 182 13.38 -12.30 -9.60
CA PHE A 182 12.32 -13.06 -10.28
C PHE A 182 12.51 -13.10 -11.78
N SER A 183 12.72 -14.29 -12.32
CA SER A 183 12.97 -14.50 -13.76
C SER A 183 11.72 -14.83 -14.58
N ASN A 184 10.60 -15.20 -13.95
CA ASN A 184 9.37 -15.64 -14.60
C ASN A 184 8.12 -15.32 -13.80
N ASP A 185 6.95 -15.43 -14.42
CA ASP A 185 5.66 -15.14 -13.79
C ASP A 185 5.26 -16.13 -12.69
N ASP A 186 5.70 -17.38 -12.76
CA ASP A 186 5.36 -18.38 -11.74
C ASP A 186 5.99 -18.01 -10.38
N ASP A 187 7.25 -17.56 -10.37
CA ASP A 187 7.92 -17.11 -9.15
C ASP A 187 7.30 -15.82 -8.61
N ARG A 188 6.98 -14.86 -9.50
CA ARG A 188 6.27 -13.63 -9.15
C ARG A 188 4.89 -13.93 -8.55
N LEU A 189 4.16 -14.88 -9.13
CA LEU A 189 2.85 -15.30 -8.64
C LEU A 189 2.95 -15.94 -7.25
N ARG A 190 3.91 -16.86 -7.04
CA ARG A 190 4.15 -17.47 -5.72
C ARG A 190 4.47 -16.42 -4.66
N PHE A 191 5.33 -15.45 -4.98
CA PHE A 191 5.65 -14.34 -4.07
C PHE A 191 4.43 -13.46 -3.81
N THR A 192 3.63 -13.15 -4.83
CA THR A 192 2.38 -12.38 -4.68
C THR A 192 1.39 -13.11 -3.77
N GLN A 193 1.21 -14.41 -3.94
CA GLN A 193 0.36 -15.23 -3.08
C GLN A 193 0.85 -15.21 -1.63
N PHE A 194 2.16 -15.33 -1.41
CA PHE A 194 2.77 -15.19 -0.09
C PHE A 194 2.46 -13.82 0.53
N LEU A 195 2.69 -12.71 -0.20
CA LEU A 195 2.36 -11.36 0.28
C LEU A 195 0.91 -11.23 0.70
N LEU A 196 -0.01 -11.70 -0.14
CA LEU A 196 -1.44 -11.52 0.04
C LEU A 196 -2.04 -12.37 1.17
N THR A 197 -1.51 -13.57 1.37
CA THR A 197 -2.15 -14.57 2.26
C THR A 197 -1.38 -14.83 3.54
N ARG A 198 -0.08 -14.51 3.58
CA ARG A 198 0.81 -14.83 4.70
C ARG A 198 1.52 -13.63 5.32
N CYS A 199 1.47 -12.46 4.68
CA CYS A 199 1.96 -11.22 5.27
C CYS A 199 0.81 -10.47 5.93
N TYR A 200 0.97 -10.13 7.22
CA TYR A 200 -0.07 -9.60 8.08
C TYR A 200 0.30 -8.24 8.65
N LEU A 201 -0.70 -7.40 8.84
CA LEU A 201 -0.65 -6.19 9.66
C LEU A 201 -1.64 -6.30 10.82
N VAL A 202 -1.24 -5.78 11.97
CA VAL A 202 -2.14 -5.55 13.09
C VAL A 202 -2.81 -4.19 12.87
N VAL A 203 -4.13 -4.21 12.68
CA VAL A 203 -4.94 -3.00 12.56
C VAL A 203 -5.48 -2.64 13.93
N VAL A 204 -5.03 -1.51 14.46
CA VAL A 204 -5.61 -0.89 15.66
C VAL A 204 -6.55 0.20 15.19
N SER A 205 -7.83 0.11 15.50
CA SER A 205 -8.83 1.09 15.09
C SER A 205 -9.61 1.66 16.26
N THR A 206 -9.92 2.95 16.17
CA THR A 206 -10.76 3.70 17.11
C THR A 206 -11.75 4.56 16.33
N PRO A 207 -12.99 4.75 16.81
CA PRO A 207 -13.97 5.57 16.12
C PRO A 207 -13.73 7.09 16.29
N SER A 208 -12.81 7.51 17.16
CA SER A 208 -12.54 8.94 17.43
C SER A 208 -11.05 9.23 17.62
N GLN A 209 -10.66 10.45 17.31
CA GLN A 209 -9.29 10.94 17.50
C GLN A 209 -8.90 11.02 18.98
N GLU A 210 -9.84 11.32 19.89
CA GLU A 210 -9.58 11.40 21.33
C GLU A 210 -9.14 10.05 21.95
N SER A 211 -9.45 8.95 21.28
CA SER A 211 -9.08 7.60 21.75
C SER A 211 -7.81 7.06 21.10
N ALA A 212 -7.21 7.80 20.17
CA ALA A 212 -6.02 7.40 19.44
C ALA A 212 -4.69 7.87 20.07
N PHE A 213 -4.77 8.75 21.11
CA PHE A 213 -3.62 9.33 21.81
C PHE A 213 -3.63 9.04 23.30
#